data_c7a44c7fc2deff90b46361ea4316240a
#
_entry.id   c7a44c7fc2deff90b46361ea4316240a
#
_cell.length_a   1.000
_cell.length_b   1.000
_cell.length_c   1.000
_cell.angle_alpha   90.00
_cell.angle_beta   90.00
_cell.angle_gamma   90.00
#
_symmetry.space_group_name_H-M   'P 1'
#
loop_
_entity.id
_entity.type
_entity.pdbx_description
1 polymer ?
#
loop_
_entity_poly.entity_id
_entity_poly.type
_entity_poly.pdbx_seq_one_letter_code
_entity_poly.pdbx_strand_id
1 'polypeptide(L)'
;MIRQTGLAQAIDIAGNRAKYDECAKKLLSYKAIIAWILKSCTKEFSQYGVQYICDNCLKEEAEVSTHAVHQDELDKDNKLDGDERVEGMNTESNSIQEHTIYYDIRLPAFLPKSNEIVRLILNLEIQLDDTPGYPIVKRGFYYCGRMVSEQYGTVFTNEHYEKLEKVYSIWICPDPAKKRKNGIFKYHTVEDIIYGESYTKEENYDLMEVVVLNLGDADKSSDLEILDLLNVLFSATTTPEEKKQRLNDEFEIAMTVEFESEVQEMCNLSKALVEQGIKQGIKQGIELGKEERTLSMAQMMIQEREPIEKIEKYTGYTLEKLREIATKIGIPLMTE
;
A
#
# COMPACT_ATOMS: atom_id res chain seq x y z
N MET A 1 -19.71 -23.73 -20.90
CA MET A 1 -18.94 -22.67 -20.24
C MET A 1 -19.91 -21.87 -19.39
N ILE A 2 -19.83 -21.98 -18.07
CA ILE A 2 -20.66 -21.19 -17.12
C ILE A 2 -20.12 -19.75 -17.18
N ARG A 3 -20.95 -18.79 -17.62
CA ARG A 3 -20.59 -17.37 -17.56
C ARG A 3 -20.57 -16.96 -16.10
N GLN A 4 -19.39 -16.67 -15.55
CA GLN A 4 -19.27 -16.07 -14.23
C GLN A 4 -20.08 -14.76 -14.19
N THR A 5 -20.90 -14.59 -13.17
CA THR A 5 -21.66 -13.35 -12.94
C THR A 5 -20.69 -12.25 -12.52
N GLY A 6 -21.06 -10.97 -12.72
CA GLY A 6 -20.24 -9.83 -12.30
C GLY A 6 -19.90 -9.87 -10.80
N LEU A 7 -20.82 -10.42 -9.97
CA LEU A 7 -20.60 -10.63 -8.53
C LEU A 7 -19.50 -11.67 -8.26
N ALA A 8 -19.52 -12.82 -8.96
CA ALA A 8 -18.49 -13.85 -8.80
C ALA A 8 -17.10 -13.33 -9.20
N GLN A 9 -17.01 -12.52 -10.25
CA GLN A 9 -15.75 -11.87 -10.65
C GLN A 9 -15.27 -10.86 -9.58
N ALA A 10 -16.17 -10.07 -8.99
CA ALA A 10 -15.80 -9.13 -7.92
C ALA A 10 -15.31 -9.86 -6.66
N ILE A 11 -15.92 -11.00 -6.30
CA ILE A 11 -15.48 -11.85 -5.18
C ILE A 11 -14.09 -12.44 -5.45
N ASP A 12 -13.83 -12.94 -6.67
CA ASP A 12 -12.52 -13.48 -7.06
C ASP A 12 -11.42 -12.41 -7.00
N ILE A 13 -11.72 -11.18 -7.44
CA ILE A 13 -10.77 -10.06 -7.37
C ILE A 13 -10.48 -9.68 -5.92
N ALA A 14 -11.50 -9.58 -5.08
CA ALA A 14 -11.34 -9.28 -3.66
C ALA A 14 -10.53 -10.37 -2.94
N GLY A 15 -10.80 -11.65 -3.23
CA GLY A 15 -10.06 -12.78 -2.69
C GLY A 15 -8.58 -12.79 -3.09
N ASN A 16 -8.25 -12.46 -4.33
CA ASN A 16 -6.87 -12.39 -4.79
C ASN A 16 -6.12 -11.18 -4.20
N ARG A 17 -6.79 -10.03 -4.00
CA ARG A 17 -6.19 -8.87 -3.32
C ARG A 17 -5.88 -9.18 -1.87
N ALA A 18 -6.79 -9.83 -1.15
CA ALA A 18 -6.58 -10.23 0.25
C ALA A 18 -5.40 -11.20 0.40
N LYS A 19 -5.31 -12.21 -0.48
CA LYS A 19 -4.16 -13.13 -0.50
C LYS A 19 -2.84 -12.45 -0.86
N TYR A 20 -2.88 -11.51 -1.80
CA TYR A 20 -1.70 -10.72 -2.15
C TYR A 20 -1.22 -9.90 -0.96
N ASP A 21 -2.13 -9.23 -0.25
CA ASP A 21 -1.83 -8.45 0.95
C ASP A 21 -1.22 -9.33 2.04
N GLU A 22 -1.80 -10.50 2.31
CA GLU A 22 -1.26 -11.47 3.27
C GLU A 22 0.14 -11.96 2.89
N CYS A 23 0.36 -12.35 1.63
CA CYS A 23 1.66 -12.79 1.15
C CYS A 23 2.70 -11.66 1.21
N ALA A 24 2.31 -10.43 0.87
CA ALA A 24 3.17 -9.27 0.94
C ALA A 24 3.60 -8.97 2.38
N LYS A 25 2.68 -9.06 3.35
CA LYS A 25 3.00 -8.92 4.78
C LYS A 25 4.00 -9.98 5.26
N LYS A 26 3.81 -11.24 4.86
CA LYS A 26 4.77 -12.31 5.17
C LYS A 26 6.17 -11.98 4.63
N LEU A 27 6.28 -11.62 3.37
CA LEU A 27 7.57 -11.24 2.76
C LEU A 27 8.21 -10.03 3.44
N LEU A 28 7.44 -8.99 3.77
CA LEU A 28 7.95 -7.80 4.46
C LEU A 28 8.34 -8.08 5.91
N SER A 29 7.89 -9.17 6.54
CA SER A 29 8.24 -9.53 7.91
C SER A 29 9.64 -10.16 8.05
N TYR A 30 10.30 -10.53 6.96
CA TYR A 30 11.66 -11.04 7.01
C TYR A 30 12.67 -9.99 7.47
N LYS A 31 13.53 -10.35 8.43
CA LYS A 31 14.56 -9.45 8.99
C LYS A 31 15.39 -8.74 7.93
N ALA A 32 15.81 -9.46 6.90
CA ALA A 32 16.60 -8.89 5.82
C ALA A 32 15.85 -7.77 5.07
N ILE A 33 14.56 -7.97 4.78
CA ILE A 33 13.73 -6.96 4.11
C ILE A 33 13.52 -5.74 5.01
N ILE A 34 13.18 -5.98 6.29
CA ILE A 34 13.02 -4.91 7.28
C ILE A 34 14.33 -4.13 7.44
N ALA A 35 15.47 -4.80 7.50
CA ALA A 35 16.78 -4.15 7.64
C ALA A 35 17.11 -3.24 6.44
N TRP A 36 16.78 -3.66 5.23
CA TRP A 36 16.88 -2.84 4.03
C TRP A 36 15.99 -1.60 4.08
N ILE A 37 14.73 -1.77 4.54
CA ILE A 37 13.79 -0.66 4.72
C ILE A 37 14.31 0.32 5.77
N LEU A 38 14.76 -0.17 6.93
CA LEU A 38 15.30 0.66 8.01
C LEU A 38 16.52 1.46 7.53
N LYS A 39 17.50 0.81 6.93
CA LYS A 39 18.72 1.46 6.40
C LYS A 39 18.38 2.60 5.45
N SER A 40 17.38 2.40 4.60
CA SER A 40 17.09 3.34 3.52
C SER A 40 16.06 4.42 3.88
N CYS A 41 15.16 4.13 4.81
CA CYS A 41 14.02 4.99 5.10
C CYS A 41 14.17 5.77 6.41
N THR A 42 15.07 5.36 7.32
CA THR A 42 15.23 6.02 8.62
C THR A 42 16.58 6.67 8.76
N LYS A 43 16.63 7.79 9.49
CA LYS A 43 17.86 8.54 9.75
C LYS A 43 18.81 7.75 10.67
N GLU A 44 18.23 7.06 11.65
CA GLU A 44 18.93 6.39 12.73
C GLU A 44 19.73 5.18 12.25
N PHE A 45 19.21 4.47 11.23
CA PHE A 45 19.84 3.24 10.72
C PHE A 45 20.65 3.45 9.44
N SER A 46 20.60 4.62 8.81
CA SER A 46 21.24 4.89 7.51
C SER A 46 22.75 4.63 7.45
N GLN A 47 23.44 4.72 8.57
CA GLN A 47 24.89 4.53 8.68
C GLN A 47 25.31 3.06 8.94
N TYR A 48 24.35 2.16 9.20
CA TYR A 48 24.64 0.76 9.50
C TYR A 48 24.48 -0.12 8.26
N GLY A 49 25.26 -1.22 8.21
CA GLY A 49 25.08 -2.25 7.20
C GLY A 49 23.82 -3.08 7.45
N VAL A 50 23.20 -3.62 6.40
CA VAL A 50 21.97 -4.44 6.49
C VAL A 50 22.19 -5.62 7.44
N GLN A 51 23.28 -6.36 7.30
CA GLN A 51 23.59 -7.49 8.19
C GLN A 51 23.70 -7.08 9.66
N TYR A 52 24.34 -5.93 9.94
CA TYR A 52 24.42 -5.41 11.30
C TYR A 52 23.04 -5.10 11.89
N ILE A 53 22.14 -4.52 11.07
CA ILE A 53 20.76 -4.24 11.49
C ILE A 53 20.03 -5.54 11.80
N CYS A 54 20.14 -6.56 10.93
CA CYS A 54 19.54 -7.88 11.16
C CYS A 54 19.96 -8.49 12.49
N ASP A 55 21.26 -8.48 12.77
CA ASP A 55 21.84 -9.23 13.90
C ASP A 55 21.69 -8.49 15.23
N ASN A 56 21.68 -7.15 15.20
CA ASN A 56 21.81 -6.35 16.43
C ASN A 56 20.61 -5.45 16.72
N CYS A 57 19.80 -5.11 15.71
CA CYS A 57 18.75 -4.11 15.85
C CYS A 57 17.34 -4.70 15.79
N LEU A 58 17.17 -5.92 15.28
CA LEU A 58 15.91 -6.63 15.13
C LEU A 58 15.92 -7.91 15.98
N LYS A 59 15.66 -7.75 17.27
CA LYS A 59 15.76 -8.86 18.24
C LYS A 59 14.48 -9.66 18.42
N GLU A 60 13.35 -9.09 18.06
CA GLU A 60 12.02 -9.66 18.27
C GLU A 60 11.38 -10.01 16.92
N GLU A 61 10.44 -10.95 16.89
CA GLU A 61 9.68 -11.30 15.68
C GLU A 61 8.58 -10.27 15.39
N ALA A 62 8.31 -9.99 14.12
CA ALA A 62 7.23 -9.07 13.75
C ALA A 62 5.88 -9.74 13.97
N GLU A 63 4.96 -9.07 14.67
CA GLU A 63 3.55 -9.43 14.59
C GLU A 63 2.99 -9.02 13.22
N VAL A 64 2.50 -10.01 12.48
CA VAL A 64 1.85 -9.81 11.18
C VAL A 64 0.35 -9.94 11.39
N SER A 65 -0.41 -8.90 11.00
CA SER A 65 -1.86 -9.01 10.99
C SER A 65 -2.30 -10.01 9.91
N THR A 66 -3.06 -11.01 10.33
CA THR A 66 -3.61 -12.04 9.43
C THR A 66 -4.89 -11.59 8.71
N HIS A 67 -5.38 -10.38 8.97
CA HIS A 67 -6.62 -9.88 8.39
C HIS A 67 -6.34 -8.79 7.36
N ALA A 68 -6.84 -9.01 6.15
CA ALA A 68 -7.00 -7.94 5.17
C ALA A 68 -7.90 -6.85 5.75
N VAL A 69 -7.53 -5.58 5.54
CA VAL A 69 -8.25 -4.41 6.04
C VAL A 69 -9.60 -4.27 5.33
N HIS A 70 -10.55 -5.18 5.62
CA HIS A 70 -11.97 -4.99 5.38
C HIS A 70 -12.79 -5.88 6.33
N GLN A 71 -13.38 -5.21 7.34
CA GLN A 71 -14.53 -5.61 8.16
C GLN A 71 -14.44 -6.90 9.00
N ASP A 72 -14.50 -6.64 10.31
CA ASP A 72 -15.15 -7.47 11.33
C ASP A 72 -14.99 -8.99 11.19
N GLU A 73 -13.99 -9.56 11.87
CA GLU A 73 -14.19 -10.70 12.75
C GLU A 73 -12.87 -11.15 13.38
N LEU A 74 -12.97 -11.48 14.65
CA LEU A 74 -11.92 -11.96 15.54
C LEU A 74 -11.49 -13.38 15.15
N ASP A 75 -10.21 -13.61 14.96
CA ASP A 75 -9.63 -14.91 15.31
C ASP A 75 -8.20 -14.72 15.85
N LYS A 76 -8.03 -15.23 17.06
CA LYS A 76 -6.76 -15.34 17.78
C LYS A 76 -6.08 -16.63 17.33
N ASP A 77 -4.78 -16.57 17.17
CA ASP A 77 -3.84 -17.66 16.98
C ASP A 77 -3.35 -17.91 15.55
N ASN A 78 -2.25 -17.22 15.21
CA ASN A 78 -1.24 -17.81 14.35
C ASN A 78 0.13 -17.18 14.69
N LYS A 79 0.86 -17.83 15.59
CA LYS A 79 2.30 -17.64 15.71
C LYS A 79 2.94 -18.38 14.54
N LEU A 80 3.64 -17.66 13.70
CA LEU A 80 4.49 -18.23 12.65
C LEU A 80 5.88 -18.44 13.28
N ASP A 81 6.21 -19.70 13.52
CA ASP A 81 7.54 -20.11 14.00
C ASP A 81 8.55 -20.03 12.84
N GLY A 82 9.61 -19.27 13.02
CA GLY A 82 10.77 -19.25 12.14
C GLY A 82 11.82 -18.25 12.60
N ASP A 83 13.06 -18.70 12.75
CA ASP A 83 14.21 -17.95 13.31
C ASP A 83 14.63 -16.73 12.46
N GLU A 84 14.03 -16.53 11.29
CA GLU A 84 14.33 -15.46 10.33
C GLU A 84 13.35 -14.27 10.37
N ARG A 85 12.33 -14.34 11.22
CA ARG A 85 11.31 -13.29 11.38
C ARG A 85 11.55 -12.48 12.64
N VAL A 86 11.03 -11.24 12.65
CA VAL A 86 11.15 -10.33 13.78
C VAL A 86 9.94 -10.47 14.69
N GLU A 87 10.14 -10.68 16.00
CA GLU A 87 9.05 -10.63 16.99
C GLU A 87 8.41 -9.25 17.05
N GLY A 88 7.09 -9.20 17.04
CA GLY A 88 6.32 -7.97 16.92
C GLY A 88 5.65 -7.52 18.21
N MET A 89 5.19 -6.27 18.17
CA MET A 89 4.25 -5.72 19.15
C MET A 89 2.83 -6.00 18.68
N ASN A 90 1.85 -5.98 19.62
CA ASN A 90 0.44 -6.14 19.29
C ASN A 90 0.04 -5.22 18.11
N THR A 91 -0.54 -5.80 17.06
CA THR A 91 -1.01 -5.08 15.87
C THR A 91 -2.34 -4.35 16.10
N GLU A 92 -3.03 -4.63 17.21
CA GLU A 92 -4.28 -3.97 17.59
C GLU A 92 -4.02 -2.76 18.48
N SER A 93 -4.63 -1.63 18.12
CA SER A 93 -4.68 -0.42 18.91
C SER A 93 -6.10 -0.10 19.32
N ASN A 94 -6.43 -0.34 20.58
CA ASN A 94 -7.74 -0.12 21.15
C ASN A 94 -7.75 1.08 22.10
N SER A 95 -8.65 2.04 21.90
CA SER A 95 -8.98 3.04 22.89
C SER A 95 -10.47 2.94 23.27
N ILE A 96 -10.80 3.35 24.52
CA ILE A 96 -12.15 3.23 25.07
C ILE A 96 -13.20 4.01 24.26
N GLN A 97 -12.78 4.98 23.43
CA GLN A 97 -13.67 5.86 22.66
C GLN A 97 -13.38 5.88 21.16
N GLU A 98 -12.38 5.14 20.67
CA GLU A 98 -11.99 5.11 19.28
C GLU A 98 -12.06 3.68 18.72
N HIS A 99 -12.25 3.57 17.41
CA HIS A 99 -12.25 2.27 16.73
C HIS A 99 -10.89 1.59 16.80
N THR A 100 -10.89 0.27 16.86
CA THR A 100 -9.66 -0.54 16.72
C THR A 100 -8.97 -0.24 15.42
N ILE A 101 -7.65 -0.05 15.46
CA ILE A 101 -6.79 0.06 14.28
C ILE A 101 -5.97 -1.21 14.19
N TYR A 102 -5.83 -1.74 12.99
CA TYR A 102 -4.97 -2.87 12.68
C TYR A 102 -3.80 -2.36 11.85
N TYR A 103 -2.59 -2.61 12.33
CA TYR A 103 -1.34 -2.35 11.61
C TYR A 103 -0.95 -3.60 10.85
N ASP A 104 -0.41 -3.46 9.64
CA ASP A 104 0.01 -4.60 8.84
C ASP A 104 1.17 -5.35 9.49
N ILE A 105 2.22 -4.62 9.84
CA ILE A 105 3.38 -5.14 10.57
C ILE A 105 3.80 -4.08 11.58
N ARG A 106 3.92 -4.47 12.85
CA ARG A 106 4.37 -3.60 13.92
C ARG A 106 5.52 -4.24 14.68
N LEU A 107 6.64 -3.55 14.81
CA LEU A 107 7.82 -4.06 15.47
C LEU A 107 8.65 -2.95 16.12
N PRO A 108 9.38 -3.23 17.21
CA PRO A 108 10.40 -2.36 17.72
C PRO A 108 11.72 -2.59 16.99
N ALA A 109 12.49 -1.53 16.73
CA ALA A 109 13.86 -1.60 16.27
C ALA A 109 14.78 -0.88 17.27
N PHE A 110 15.92 -1.47 17.58
CA PHE A 110 16.80 -1.02 18.65
C PHE A 110 18.09 -0.46 18.08
N LEU A 111 18.47 0.75 18.48
CA LEU A 111 19.75 1.33 18.16
C LEU A 111 20.71 1.17 19.32
N PRO A 112 21.86 0.51 19.14
CA PRO A 112 22.92 0.51 20.14
C PRO A 112 23.62 1.87 20.13
N LYS A 113 23.23 2.77 21.00
CA LYS A 113 24.00 4.00 21.33
C LYS A 113 24.62 3.84 22.69
N SER A 114 25.95 3.80 22.78
CA SER A 114 26.82 4.03 23.94
C SER A 114 26.34 3.66 25.36
N ASN A 115 25.43 2.75 25.57
CA ASN A 115 24.76 2.21 26.74
C ASN A 115 23.23 2.44 26.78
N GLU A 116 22.66 3.22 25.88
CA GLU A 116 21.20 3.38 25.79
C GLU A 116 20.69 2.72 24.51
N ILE A 117 19.67 1.89 24.65
CA ILE A 117 18.93 1.33 23.53
C ILE A 117 17.84 2.33 23.18
N VAL A 118 17.94 2.92 22.00
CA VAL A 118 16.86 3.76 21.47
C VAL A 118 15.91 2.84 20.70
N ARG A 119 14.70 2.70 21.21
CA ARG A 119 13.64 1.92 20.56
C ARG A 119 12.89 2.81 19.57
N LEU A 120 12.66 2.28 18.37
CA LEU A 120 11.77 2.87 17.39
C LEU A 120 10.58 1.93 17.19
N ILE A 121 9.37 2.50 17.08
CA ILE A 121 8.18 1.73 16.76
C ILE A 121 7.89 1.93 15.27
N LEU A 122 7.84 0.82 14.54
CA LEU A 122 7.63 0.82 13.10
C LEU A 122 6.27 0.21 12.77
N ASN A 123 5.55 0.88 11.90
CA ASN A 123 4.38 0.34 11.23
C ASN A 123 4.69 0.27 9.73
N LEU A 124 4.68 -0.94 9.17
CA LEU A 124 4.87 -1.17 7.74
C LEU A 124 3.52 -1.52 7.13
N GLU A 125 3.12 -0.79 6.10
CA GLU A 125 1.83 -0.94 5.43
C GLU A 125 2.04 -1.21 3.94
N ILE A 126 1.32 -2.18 3.39
CA ILE A 126 1.19 -2.39 1.95
C ILE A 126 -0.08 -1.69 1.45
N GLN A 127 0.04 -0.80 0.48
CA GLN A 127 -1.07 -0.04 -0.07
C GLN A 127 -1.23 -0.31 -1.56
N LEU A 128 -2.13 -1.24 -1.90
CA LEU A 128 -2.39 -1.64 -3.29
C LEU A 128 -3.05 -0.55 -4.15
N ASP A 129 -3.83 0.33 -3.52
CA ASP A 129 -4.44 1.48 -4.18
C ASP A 129 -3.79 2.76 -3.66
N ASP A 130 -3.04 3.46 -4.50
CA ASP A 130 -2.36 4.71 -4.13
C ASP A 130 -3.31 5.91 -4.03
N THR A 131 -4.58 5.72 -4.39
CA THR A 131 -5.66 6.72 -4.33
C THR A 131 -6.93 6.16 -3.70
N PRO A 132 -6.89 5.67 -2.45
CA PRO A 132 -8.01 4.98 -1.79
C PRO A 132 -9.19 5.89 -1.42
N GLY A 133 -9.26 7.10 -1.99
CA GLY A 133 -10.28 8.11 -1.69
C GLY A 133 -9.90 9.08 -0.57
N TYR A 134 -8.74 8.88 0.05
CA TYR A 134 -8.14 9.76 1.07
C TYR A 134 -6.61 9.86 0.90
N PRO A 135 -5.97 10.94 1.42
CA PRO A 135 -4.52 11.05 1.38
C PRO A 135 -3.84 10.05 2.33
N ILE A 136 -3.01 9.14 1.79
CA ILE A 136 -2.24 8.14 2.57
C ILE A 136 -1.42 8.82 3.68
N VAL A 137 -0.80 9.95 3.40
CA VAL A 137 0.01 10.70 4.38
C VAL A 137 -0.80 11.08 5.62
N LYS A 138 -2.07 11.47 5.47
CA LYS A 138 -2.94 11.77 6.62
C LYS A 138 -3.21 10.53 7.46
N ARG A 139 -3.43 9.38 6.83
CA ARG A 139 -3.60 8.11 7.53
C ARG A 139 -2.30 7.70 8.23
N GLY A 140 -1.15 7.89 7.59
CA GLY A 140 0.16 7.65 8.19
C GLY A 140 0.38 8.49 9.47
N PHE A 141 0.10 9.79 9.44
CA PHE A 141 0.16 10.63 10.65
C PHE A 141 -0.84 10.23 11.72
N TYR A 142 -2.06 9.83 11.33
CA TYR A 142 -3.03 9.31 12.29
C TYR A 142 -2.51 8.04 12.98
N TYR A 143 -1.87 7.14 12.25
CA TYR A 143 -1.25 5.94 12.82
C TYR A 143 -0.07 6.30 13.74
N CYS A 144 0.79 7.23 13.35
CA CYS A 144 1.85 7.74 14.22
C CYS A 144 1.27 8.30 15.52
N GLY A 145 0.23 9.14 15.45
CA GLY A 145 -0.43 9.69 16.64
C GLY A 145 -0.98 8.62 17.57
N ARG A 146 -1.54 7.54 17.02
CA ARG A 146 -2.00 6.39 17.80
C ARG A 146 -0.83 5.67 18.48
N MET A 147 0.24 5.35 17.75
CA MET A 147 1.45 4.73 18.31
C MET A 147 2.11 5.57 19.39
N VAL A 148 2.12 6.88 19.26
CA VAL A 148 2.60 7.80 20.32
C VAL A 148 1.69 7.75 21.54
N SER A 149 0.37 7.84 21.35
CA SER A 149 -0.61 7.79 22.44
C SER A 149 -0.58 6.49 23.25
N GLU A 150 -0.38 5.35 22.57
CA GLU A 150 -0.33 4.02 23.20
C GLU A 150 0.90 3.79 24.10
N GLN A 151 1.92 4.62 23.98
CA GLN A 151 3.10 4.53 24.83
C GLN A 151 2.80 4.93 26.27
N TYR A 152 1.72 5.70 26.49
CA TYR A 152 1.28 5.99 27.85
C TYR A 152 0.75 4.73 28.54
N GLY A 153 1.29 4.43 29.72
CA GLY A 153 0.97 3.19 30.46
C GLY A 153 1.79 1.96 30.06
N THR A 154 2.51 2.00 28.92
CA THR A 154 3.37 0.91 28.43
C THR A 154 4.86 1.29 28.46
N VAL A 155 5.22 2.38 27.83
CA VAL A 155 6.60 2.90 27.77
C VAL A 155 6.87 3.90 28.89
N PHE A 156 5.91 4.76 29.18
CA PHE A 156 6.02 5.74 30.25
C PHE A 156 4.71 5.89 31.03
N THR A 157 4.82 6.43 32.25
CA THR A 157 3.68 6.75 33.12
C THR A 157 3.89 8.12 33.77
N ASN A 158 2.82 8.75 34.19
CA ASN A 158 2.83 10.06 34.84
C ASN A 158 3.49 11.16 33.94
N GLU A 159 4.49 11.87 34.45
CA GLU A 159 5.13 13.01 33.79
C GLU A 159 6.43 12.64 33.06
N HIS A 160 6.69 11.33 32.83
CA HIS A 160 7.93 10.86 32.22
C HIS A 160 7.89 10.90 30.67
N TYR A 161 7.54 12.05 30.11
CA TYR A 161 7.47 12.27 28.66
C TYR A 161 8.83 12.17 27.95
N GLU A 162 9.94 12.30 28.67
CA GLU A 162 11.30 12.09 28.15
C GLU A 162 11.56 10.67 27.64
N LYS A 163 10.67 9.72 27.99
CA LYS A 163 10.74 8.32 27.54
C LYS A 163 9.95 8.04 26.28
N LEU A 164 9.25 9.06 25.73
CA LEU A 164 8.56 8.90 24.48
C LEU A 164 9.53 8.45 23.36
N GLU A 165 9.18 7.36 22.71
CA GLU A 165 9.94 6.78 21.63
C GLU A 165 9.42 7.29 20.29
N LYS A 166 10.33 7.52 19.32
CA LYS A 166 9.99 7.94 17.97
C LYS A 166 9.26 6.80 17.25
N VAL A 167 8.26 7.18 16.45
CA VAL A 167 7.44 6.25 15.68
C VAL A 167 7.54 6.53 14.18
N TYR A 168 7.54 5.47 13.41
CA TYR A 168 7.56 5.49 11.95
C TYR A 168 6.31 4.80 11.40
N SER A 169 5.68 5.41 10.40
CA SER A 169 4.65 4.79 9.59
C SER A 169 5.13 4.74 8.13
N ILE A 170 5.50 3.54 7.67
CA ILE A 170 6.13 3.31 6.36
C ILE A 170 5.13 2.62 5.44
N TRP A 171 4.85 3.24 4.31
CA TRP A 171 3.86 2.82 3.33
C TRP A 171 4.53 2.39 2.04
N ILE A 172 4.27 1.17 1.60
CA ILE A 172 4.77 0.62 0.35
C ILE A 172 3.61 0.56 -0.64
N CYS A 173 3.73 1.29 -1.75
CA CYS A 173 2.74 1.35 -2.82
C CYS A 173 3.29 0.60 -4.04
N PRO A 174 2.90 -0.67 -4.28
CA PRO A 174 3.45 -1.48 -5.36
C PRO A 174 3.04 -1.01 -6.75
N ASP A 175 1.85 -0.43 -6.91
CA ASP A 175 1.34 0.06 -8.19
C ASP A 175 0.84 1.52 -8.09
N PRO A 176 1.74 2.48 -7.87
CA PRO A 176 1.38 3.89 -7.81
C PRO A 176 1.07 4.46 -9.20
N ALA A 177 0.35 5.57 -9.25
CA ALA A 177 0.12 6.29 -10.50
C ALA A 177 1.45 6.58 -11.22
N LYS A 178 1.47 6.46 -12.56
CA LYS A 178 2.67 6.54 -13.41
C LYS A 178 3.62 7.70 -13.06
N LYS A 179 3.08 8.87 -12.73
CA LYS A 179 3.88 10.07 -12.37
C LYS A 179 4.52 10.01 -10.98
N ARG A 180 4.16 9.04 -10.14
CA ARG A 180 4.67 8.83 -8.78
C ARG A 180 5.63 7.66 -8.65
N LYS A 181 5.78 6.83 -9.70
CA LYS A 181 6.67 5.67 -9.70
C LYS A 181 8.11 6.03 -9.37
N ASN A 182 8.82 5.10 -8.73
CA ASN A 182 10.23 5.23 -8.31
C ASN A 182 10.46 6.46 -7.41
N GLY A 183 9.63 6.63 -6.38
CA GLY A 183 9.76 7.77 -5.47
C GLY A 183 9.67 7.36 -4.00
N ILE A 184 10.52 7.96 -3.17
CA ILE A 184 10.43 7.87 -1.71
C ILE A 184 10.16 9.27 -1.18
N PHE A 185 9.10 9.40 -0.39
CA PHE A 185 8.67 10.67 0.19
C PHE A 185 8.62 10.53 1.71
N LYS A 186 9.28 11.45 2.38
CA LYS A 186 9.37 11.51 3.83
C LYS A 186 8.65 12.76 4.35
N TYR A 187 7.85 12.58 5.39
CA TYR A 187 7.10 13.63 6.06
C TYR A 187 7.39 13.52 7.56
N HIS A 188 7.92 14.58 8.15
CA HIS A 188 8.33 14.61 9.55
C HIS A 188 8.10 15.97 10.17
N THR A 189 8.29 16.07 11.48
CA THR A 189 8.17 17.33 12.22
C THR A 189 9.50 18.07 12.19
N VAL A 190 9.44 19.38 11.97
CA VAL A 190 10.59 20.30 12.01
C VAL A 190 10.30 21.48 12.93
N GLU A 191 11.34 22.08 13.48
CA GLU A 191 11.23 23.32 14.24
C GLU A 191 11.49 24.52 13.32
N ASP A 192 10.55 25.46 13.28
CA ASP A 192 10.71 26.75 12.63
C ASP A 192 10.89 27.85 13.68
N ILE A 193 12.06 28.49 13.72
CA ILE A 193 12.32 29.58 14.64
C ILE A 193 11.71 30.88 14.10
N ILE A 194 10.55 31.27 14.64
CA ILE A 194 9.86 32.50 14.23
C ILE A 194 10.56 33.73 14.86
N TYR A 195 11.02 33.59 16.07
CA TYR A 195 11.74 34.66 16.78
C TYR A 195 12.54 34.12 17.97
N GLY A 196 13.75 34.64 18.21
CA GLY A 196 14.60 34.23 19.31
C GLY A 196 15.57 33.10 18.94
N GLU A 197 16.07 32.39 19.94
CA GLU A 197 16.99 31.27 19.80
C GLU A 197 16.35 30.02 20.38
N SER A 198 16.52 28.85 19.69
CA SER A 198 16.06 27.56 20.19
C SER A 198 17.23 26.75 20.74
N TYR A 199 16.98 26.07 21.85
CA TYR A 199 17.90 25.13 22.50
C TYR A 199 17.28 23.73 22.59
N THR A 200 16.11 23.52 21.95
CA THR A 200 15.43 22.24 21.97
C THR A 200 16.15 21.26 21.02
N LYS A 201 16.49 20.10 21.55
CA LYS A 201 17.11 19.06 20.72
C LYS A 201 16.08 18.42 19.79
N GLU A 202 16.52 18.03 18.58
CA GLU A 202 15.68 17.40 17.56
C GLU A 202 14.93 16.16 18.11
N GLU A 203 15.56 15.36 18.96
CA GLU A 203 15.00 14.18 19.61
C GLU A 203 13.73 14.45 20.45
N ASN A 204 13.48 15.69 20.85
CA ASN A 204 12.33 16.08 21.65
C ASN A 204 11.10 16.48 20.83
N TYR A 205 11.23 16.71 19.52
CA TYR A 205 10.11 17.11 18.67
C TYR A 205 9.96 16.26 17.39
N ASP A 206 11.02 15.62 16.90
CA ASP A 206 10.96 14.74 15.75
C ASP A 206 10.52 13.32 16.17
N LEU A 207 9.28 13.22 16.67
CA LEU A 207 8.72 11.99 17.24
C LEU A 207 7.88 11.18 16.28
N MET A 208 7.49 11.75 15.13
CA MET A 208 6.61 11.09 14.14
C MET A 208 7.15 11.26 12.73
N GLU A 209 7.29 10.17 12.02
CA GLU A 209 7.73 10.20 10.64
C GLU A 209 6.89 9.28 9.76
N VAL A 210 6.38 9.80 8.64
CA VAL A 210 5.65 9.04 7.63
C VAL A 210 6.52 8.92 6.39
N VAL A 211 6.76 7.69 5.92
CA VAL A 211 7.52 7.43 4.70
C VAL A 211 6.64 6.72 3.70
N VAL A 212 6.61 7.18 2.45
CA VAL A 212 5.86 6.57 1.36
C VAL A 212 6.83 6.16 0.25
N LEU A 213 6.91 4.85 0.01
CA LEU A 213 7.70 4.26 -1.07
C LEU A 213 6.77 3.91 -2.23
N ASN A 214 6.92 4.60 -3.33
CA ASN A 214 6.19 4.32 -4.57
C ASN A 214 7.07 3.47 -5.48
N LEU A 215 6.69 2.22 -5.70
CA LEU A 215 7.46 1.28 -6.49
C LEU A 215 7.41 1.63 -7.99
N GLY A 216 8.34 1.07 -8.74
CA GLY A 216 8.47 1.25 -10.18
C GLY A 216 8.40 -0.06 -10.94
N ASP A 217 9.10 -0.09 -12.05
CA ASP A 217 9.19 -1.27 -12.91
C ASP A 217 10.52 -1.99 -12.60
N ALA A 218 10.47 -3.30 -12.36
CA ALA A 218 11.63 -4.11 -11.95
C ALA A 218 12.73 -4.25 -13.02
N ASP A 219 12.41 -3.95 -14.28
CA ASP A 219 13.33 -3.94 -15.41
C ASP A 219 14.13 -2.64 -15.52
N LYS A 220 13.82 -1.64 -14.69
CA LYS A 220 14.51 -0.36 -14.63
C LYS A 220 15.18 -0.22 -13.28
N SER A 221 16.51 -0.17 -13.28
CA SER A 221 17.26 0.17 -12.07
C SER A 221 16.94 1.60 -11.65
N SER A 222 16.78 1.79 -10.35
CA SER A 222 16.71 3.10 -9.70
C SER A 222 18.10 3.42 -9.12
N ASP A 223 18.31 4.68 -8.71
CA ASP A 223 19.54 5.05 -8.01
C ASP A 223 19.51 4.63 -6.51
N LEU A 224 18.46 3.90 -6.09
CA LEU A 224 18.22 3.51 -4.70
C LEU A 224 17.98 2.01 -4.57
N GLU A 225 18.90 1.32 -3.94
CA GLU A 225 18.90 -0.15 -3.74
C GLU A 225 17.58 -0.66 -3.15
N ILE A 226 16.97 0.06 -2.21
CA ILE A 226 15.70 -0.34 -1.60
C ILE A 226 14.54 -0.35 -2.61
N LEU A 227 14.48 0.59 -3.53
CA LEU A 227 13.46 0.59 -4.58
C LEU A 227 13.69 -0.57 -5.54
N ASP A 228 14.94 -0.85 -5.91
CA ASP A 228 15.27 -1.97 -6.79
C ASP A 228 14.92 -3.32 -6.12
N LEU A 229 15.25 -3.47 -4.83
CA LEU A 229 14.85 -4.64 -4.04
C LEU A 229 13.34 -4.86 -4.06
N LEU A 230 12.57 -3.84 -3.67
CA LEU A 230 11.12 -3.94 -3.57
C LEU A 230 10.47 -4.05 -4.96
N ASN A 231 11.01 -3.39 -5.99
CA ASN A 231 10.57 -3.54 -7.37
C ASN A 231 10.72 -4.99 -7.84
N VAL A 232 11.84 -5.66 -7.54
CA VAL A 232 12.04 -7.08 -7.83
C VAL A 232 11.07 -7.94 -7.04
N LEU A 233 10.97 -7.73 -5.74
CA LEU A 233 10.14 -8.52 -4.83
C LEU A 233 8.66 -8.52 -5.25
N PHE A 234 8.11 -7.35 -5.58
CA PHE A 234 6.69 -7.16 -5.90
C PHE A 234 6.37 -7.14 -7.40
N SER A 235 7.36 -7.33 -8.28
CA SER A 235 7.16 -7.36 -9.73
C SER A 235 6.15 -8.43 -10.15
N ALA A 236 5.25 -8.08 -11.07
CA ALA A 236 4.35 -9.02 -11.73
C ALA A 236 4.97 -9.62 -13.02
N THR A 237 6.04 -9.04 -13.53
CA THR A 237 6.65 -9.40 -14.82
C THR A 237 7.88 -10.28 -14.68
N THR A 238 8.60 -10.19 -13.57
CA THR A 238 9.80 -10.99 -13.27
C THR A 238 9.42 -12.43 -12.91
N THR A 239 10.14 -13.40 -13.44
CA THR A 239 9.91 -14.82 -13.10
C THR A 239 10.36 -15.13 -11.67
N PRO A 240 9.80 -16.21 -11.04
CA PRO A 240 10.23 -16.59 -9.70
C PRO A 240 11.72 -16.92 -9.61
N GLU A 241 12.26 -17.58 -10.60
CA GLU A 241 13.68 -17.97 -10.68
C GLU A 241 14.57 -16.73 -10.76
N GLU A 242 14.21 -15.77 -11.61
CA GLU A 242 14.94 -14.51 -11.77
C GLU A 242 14.85 -13.66 -10.49
N LYS A 243 13.67 -13.61 -9.83
CA LYS A 243 13.54 -12.94 -8.54
C LYS A 243 14.47 -13.53 -7.48
N LYS A 244 14.44 -14.86 -7.32
CA LYS A 244 15.30 -15.56 -6.36
C LYS A 244 16.77 -15.28 -6.62
N GLN A 245 17.18 -15.36 -7.88
CA GLN A 245 18.56 -15.07 -8.27
C GLN A 245 18.93 -13.63 -7.90
N ARG A 246 18.12 -12.64 -8.31
CA ARG A 246 18.42 -11.23 -8.03
C ARG A 246 18.39 -10.92 -6.53
N LEU A 247 17.42 -11.44 -5.79
CA LEU A 247 17.33 -11.23 -4.34
C LEU A 247 18.56 -11.79 -3.60
N ASN A 248 19.07 -12.95 -4.03
CA ASN A 248 20.28 -13.53 -3.47
C ASN A 248 21.56 -12.78 -3.91
N ASP A 249 21.73 -12.53 -5.22
CA ASP A 249 23.00 -12.06 -5.78
C ASP A 249 23.19 -10.55 -5.60
N GLU A 250 22.11 -9.75 -5.69
CA GLU A 250 22.18 -8.29 -5.61
C GLU A 250 21.95 -7.76 -4.17
N PHE A 251 21.14 -8.47 -3.36
CA PHE A 251 20.69 -7.99 -2.04
C PHE A 251 21.11 -8.88 -0.87
N GLU A 252 21.84 -9.97 -1.13
CA GLU A 252 22.35 -10.90 -0.12
C GLU A 252 21.24 -11.51 0.77
N ILE A 253 20.03 -11.70 0.20
CA ILE A 253 18.91 -12.30 0.93
C ILE A 253 19.00 -13.81 0.83
N ALA A 254 19.07 -14.49 2.00
CA ALA A 254 19.13 -15.94 2.05
C ALA A 254 17.87 -16.60 1.47
N MET A 255 18.04 -17.53 0.55
CA MET A 255 16.96 -18.27 -0.10
C MET A 255 16.61 -19.52 0.72
N THR A 256 15.86 -19.34 1.81
CA THR A 256 15.29 -20.47 2.54
C THR A 256 14.10 -21.07 1.78
N VAL A 257 13.76 -22.32 2.08
CA VAL A 257 12.64 -23.02 1.44
C VAL A 257 11.31 -22.25 1.63
N GLU A 258 11.12 -21.67 2.81
CA GLU A 258 9.93 -20.90 3.15
C GLU A 258 9.88 -19.59 2.34
N PHE A 259 10.97 -18.80 2.36
CA PHE A 259 11.06 -17.56 1.60
C PHE A 259 10.89 -17.80 0.10
N GLU A 260 11.51 -18.84 -0.45
CA GLU A 260 11.33 -19.23 -1.84
C GLU A 260 9.87 -19.56 -2.19
N SER A 261 9.17 -20.26 -1.30
CA SER A 261 7.76 -20.61 -1.47
C SER A 261 6.88 -19.34 -1.48
N GLU A 262 7.13 -18.41 -0.60
CA GLU A 262 6.39 -17.14 -0.53
C GLU A 262 6.67 -16.23 -1.73
N VAL A 263 7.91 -16.18 -2.21
CA VAL A 263 8.26 -15.48 -3.47
C VAL A 263 7.52 -16.09 -4.66
N GLN A 264 7.42 -17.41 -4.72
CA GLN A 264 6.66 -18.11 -5.75
C GLN A 264 5.16 -17.79 -5.68
N GLU A 265 4.59 -17.79 -4.48
CA GLU A 265 3.19 -17.43 -4.25
C GLU A 265 2.91 -15.99 -4.67
N MET A 266 3.76 -15.04 -4.26
CA MET A 266 3.68 -13.64 -4.65
C MET A 266 3.68 -13.46 -6.17
N CYS A 267 4.54 -14.19 -6.90
CA CYS A 267 4.56 -14.16 -8.36
C CYS A 267 3.23 -14.61 -8.98
N ASN A 268 2.64 -15.67 -8.44
CA ASN A 268 1.37 -16.19 -8.93
C ASN A 268 0.22 -15.20 -8.68
N LEU A 269 0.18 -14.62 -7.50
CA LEU A 269 -0.83 -13.63 -7.11
C LEU A 269 -0.69 -12.32 -7.90
N SER A 270 0.54 -11.83 -8.09
CA SER A 270 0.81 -10.64 -8.91
C SER A 270 0.34 -10.82 -10.35
N LYS A 271 0.64 -11.96 -10.98
CA LYS A 271 0.17 -12.28 -12.34
C LYS A 271 -1.35 -12.35 -12.41
N ALA A 272 -1.99 -13.01 -11.43
CA ALA A 272 -3.45 -13.13 -11.39
C ALA A 272 -4.13 -11.74 -11.29
N LEU A 273 -3.60 -10.83 -10.48
CA LEU A 273 -4.13 -9.46 -10.34
C LEU A 273 -3.98 -8.67 -11.64
N VAL A 274 -2.82 -8.74 -12.31
CA VAL A 274 -2.59 -8.06 -13.59
C VAL A 274 -3.55 -8.60 -14.68
N GLU A 275 -3.70 -9.93 -14.80
CA GLU A 275 -4.61 -10.53 -15.76
C GLU A 275 -6.07 -10.10 -15.50
N GLN A 276 -6.48 -10.04 -14.23
CA GLN A 276 -7.81 -9.56 -13.85
C GLN A 276 -8.00 -8.10 -14.22
N GLY A 277 -7.01 -7.24 -13.93
CA GLY A 277 -7.03 -5.83 -14.31
C GLY A 277 -7.16 -5.62 -15.82
N ILE A 278 -6.40 -6.36 -16.61
CA ILE A 278 -6.50 -6.33 -18.09
C ILE A 278 -7.89 -6.73 -18.56
N LYS A 279 -8.45 -7.84 -18.04
CA LYS A 279 -9.79 -8.30 -18.39
C LYS A 279 -10.86 -7.26 -18.05
N GLN A 280 -10.74 -6.62 -16.90
CA GLN A 280 -11.66 -5.57 -16.46
C GLN A 280 -11.53 -4.31 -17.35
N GLY A 281 -10.30 -3.89 -17.64
CA GLY A 281 -10.03 -2.75 -18.53
C GLY A 281 -10.59 -2.95 -19.95
N ILE A 282 -10.40 -4.16 -20.52
CA ILE A 282 -10.98 -4.51 -21.83
C ILE A 282 -12.51 -4.44 -21.79
N LYS A 283 -13.13 -4.99 -20.73
CA LYS A 283 -14.59 -4.98 -20.59
C LYS A 283 -15.12 -3.55 -20.51
N GLN A 284 -14.53 -2.72 -19.66
CA GLN A 284 -14.89 -1.30 -19.52
C GLN A 284 -14.68 -0.53 -20.83
N GLY A 285 -13.56 -0.75 -21.52
CA GLY A 285 -13.27 -0.13 -22.81
C GLY A 285 -14.30 -0.49 -23.89
N ILE A 286 -14.75 -1.75 -23.92
CA ILE A 286 -15.82 -2.20 -24.84
C ILE A 286 -17.16 -1.52 -24.49
N GLU A 287 -17.51 -1.41 -23.21
CA GLU A 287 -18.75 -0.78 -22.76
C GLU A 287 -18.74 0.73 -23.08
N LEU A 288 -17.66 1.43 -22.76
CA LEU A 288 -17.49 2.85 -23.10
C LEU A 288 -17.53 3.10 -24.62
N GLY A 289 -16.81 2.29 -25.39
CA GLY A 289 -16.84 2.40 -26.86
C GLY A 289 -18.23 2.14 -27.47
N LYS A 290 -19.03 1.26 -26.87
CA LYS A 290 -20.43 1.05 -27.27
C LYS A 290 -21.29 2.28 -26.94
N GLU A 291 -21.14 2.84 -25.74
CA GLU A 291 -21.87 4.04 -25.33
C GLU A 291 -21.51 5.25 -26.19
N GLU A 292 -20.23 5.50 -26.46
CA GLU A 292 -19.77 6.56 -27.32
C GLU A 292 -20.33 6.42 -28.75
N ARG A 293 -20.29 5.19 -29.30
CA ARG A 293 -20.86 4.91 -30.62
C ARG A 293 -22.37 5.12 -30.67
N THR A 294 -23.09 4.66 -29.63
CA THR A 294 -24.54 4.84 -29.52
C THR A 294 -24.90 6.32 -29.39
N LEU A 295 -24.13 7.09 -28.60
CA LEU A 295 -24.29 8.51 -28.44
C LEU A 295 -24.05 9.25 -29.78
N SER A 296 -22.97 8.91 -30.47
CA SER A 296 -22.65 9.50 -31.79
C SER A 296 -23.74 9.21 -32.82
N MET A 297 -24.27 7.95 -32.81
CA MET A 297 -25.38 7.58 -33.68
C MET A 297 -26.66 8.37 -33.35
N ALA A 298 -26.98 8.55 -32.08
CA ALA A 298 -28.11 9.35 -31.64
C ALA A 298 -27.96 10.80 -32.09
N GLN A 299 -26.79 11.40 -31.91
CA GLN A 299 -26.49 12.76 -32.33
C GLN A 299 -26.66 12.96 -33.86
N MET A 300 -26.11 12.01 -34.64
CA MET A 300 -26.23 12.05 -36.11
C MET A 300 -27.69 11.92 -36.56
N MET A 301 -28.46 11.00 -36.00
CA MET A 301 -29.88 10.84 -36.34
C MET A 301 -30.73 12.05 -35.97
N ILE A 302 -30.42 12.73 -34.84
CA ILE A 302 -31.08 13.99 -34.45
C ILE A 302 -30.73 15.09 -35.44
N GLN A 303 -29.47 15.19 -35.87
CA GLN A 303 -29.02 16.18 -36.89
C GLN A 303 -29.72 15.97 -38.25
N GLU A 304 -29.89 14.69 -38.63
CA GLU A 304 -30.60 14.32 -39.87
C GLU A 304 -32.12 14.42 -39.74
N ARG A 305 -32.62 14.84 -38.56
CA ARG A 305 -34.07 14.99 -38.29
C ARG A 305 -34.85 13.68 -38.44
N GLU A 306 -34.27 12.56 -38.03
CA GLU A 306 -34.96 11.29 -38.03
C GLU A 306 -36.10 11.26 -36.97
N PRO A 307 -37.19 10.49 -37.20
CA PRO A 307 -38.28 10.34 -36.23
C PRO A 307 -37.79 9.78 -34.88
N ILE A 308 -38.33 10.30 -33.77
CA ILE A 308 -37.93 9.90 -32.41
C ILE A 308 -38.02 8.38 -32.24
N GLU A 309 -39.10 7.76 -32.67
CA GLU A 309 -39.30 6.31 -32.56
C GLU A 309 -38.21 5.50 -33.24
N LYS A 310 -37.72 6.00 -34.39
CA LYS A 310 -36.61 5.38 -35.10
C LYS A 310 -35.30 5.51 -34.28
N ILE A 311 -35.04 6.67 -33.69
CA ILE A 311 -33.85 6.93 -32.88
C ILE A 311 -33.87 6.03 -31.62
N GLU A 312 -35.02 5.97 -30.90
CA GLU A 312 -35.20 5.10 -29.76
C GLU A 312 -34.94 3.62 -30.11
N LYS A 313 -35.51 3.18 -31.25
CA LYS A 313 -35.33 1.79 -31.70
C LYS A 313 -33.87 1.42 -31.99
N TYR A 314 -33.06 2.30 -32.57
CA TYR A 314 -31.70 2.01 -32.97
C TYR A 314 -30.69 2.26 -31.83
N THR A 315 -30.95 3.22 -30.94
CA THR A 315 -30.06 3.59 -29.85
C THR A 315 -30.40 2.94 -28.52
N GLY A 316 -31.66 2.56 -28.32
CA GLY A 316 -32.19 2.10 -27.03
C GLY A 316 -32.28 3.23 -25.99
N TYR A 317 -32.08 4.48 -26.37
CA TYR A 317 -32.22 5.62 -25.47
C TYR A 317 -33.68 5.99 -25.28
N THR A 318 -34.03 6.41 -24.09
CA THR A 318 -35.36 6.92 -23.76
C THR A 318 -35.54 8.33 -24.36
N LEU A 319 -36.78 8.73 -24.57
CA LEU A 319 -37.13 10.11 -25.03
C LEU A 319 -36.48 11.18 -24.14
N GLU A 320 -36.42 10.95 -22.83
CA GLU A 320 -35.80 11.87 -21.89
C GLU A 320 -34.30 12.06 -22.17
N LYS A 321 -33.60 10.95 -22.40
CA LYS A 321 -32.17 10.95 -22.80
C LYS A 321 -31.93 11.62 -24.16
N LEU A 322 -32.80 11.38 -25.12
CA LEU A 322 -32.71 12.01 -26.43
C LEU A 322 -32.95 13.55 -26.35
N ARG A 323 -33.84 14.03 -25.48
CA ARG A 323 -34.02 15.47 -25.20
C ARG A 323 -32.76 16.10 -24.60
N GLU A 324 -32.10 15.43 -23.66
CA GLU A 324 -30.81 15.91 -23.11
C GLU A 324 -29.75 16.06 -24.21
N ILE A 325 -29.63 15.04 -25.08
CA ILE A 325 -28.67 15.05 -26.20
C ILE A 325 -29.01 16.17 -27.18
N ALA A 326 -30.28 16.29 -27.58
CA ALA A 326 -30.77 17.32 -28.49
C ALA A 326 -30.48 18.73 -27.94
N THR A 327 -30.70 18.96 -26.64
CA THR A 327 -30.40 20.22 -25.97
C THR A 327 -28.88 20.52 -25.99
N LYS A 328 -28.04 19.52 -25.75
CA LYS A 328 -26.59 19.69 -25.78
C LYS A 328 -26.02 20.04 -27.15
N ILE A 329 -26.63 19.51 -28.22
CA ILE A 329 -26.20 19.83 -29.62
C ILE A 329 -26.96 20.98 -30.21
N GLY A 330 -27.93 21.59 -29.51
CA GLY A 330 -28.68 22.75 -29.96
C GLY A 330 -29.69 22.47 -31.08
N ILE A 331 -30.14 21.24 -31.27
CA ILE A 331 -31.05 20.81 -32.30
C ILE A 331 -32.31 20.22 -31.66
N PRO A 332 -33.52 20.78 -31.93
CA PRO A 332 -34.74 20.24 -31.36
C PRO A 332 -35.10 18.88 -31.98
N LEU A 333 -35.64 17.97 -31.16
CA LEU A 333 -36.20 16.70 -31.63
C LEU A 333 -37.43 17.00 -32.54
N MET A 334 -37.59 16.24 -33.64
CA MET A 334 -38.81 16.26 -34.43
C MET A 334 -39.92 15.56 -33.65
N THR A 335 -40.87 16.32 -33.13
CA THR A 335 -42.22 15.82 -32.80
C THR A 335 -43.03 15.86 -34.08
N GLU A 336 -43.75 14.74 -34.38
CA GLU A 336 -44.66 14.68 -35.54
C GLU A 336 -45.49 15.94 -35.68
#